data_158e38607c121c587db7a223d1ce32b6
#
_entry.id   158e38607c121c587db7a223d1ce32b6
#
_cell.length_a   1.000
_cell.length_b   1.000
_cell.length_c   1.000
_cell.angle_alpha   90.00
_cell.angle_beta   90.00
_cell.angle_gamma   90.00
#
_symmetry.space_group_name_H-M   'P 1'
#
loop_
_entity.id
_entity.type
_entity.pdbx_description
1 polymer ?
#
loop_
_entity_poly.entity_id
_entity_poly.type
_entity_poly.pdbx_seq_one_letter_code
_entity_poly.pdbx_strand_id
1 'polypeptide(L)'
;MTALLKEELVRLAYILAIFAIPAWLLEISVQGLFLGLLVYVVPHFRHLHKLHHWLKTNHKDSPPELSGIWEDIAENIYRLQQNEQAAKQNLLTIIARARTSMSALEEAVVLTDSQGNLEWWNTAAEKLLGFKPVIDHGKPIINLIRDPAFIHYFDHGPYNEGIKLPSWTHPNRYVQYEV
;
A
#
# COMPACT_ATOMS: atom_id res chain seq x y z
N MET A 1 1.67 14.50 23.38
CA MET A 1 0.78 15.55 22.84
C MET A 1 0.49 16.68 23.84
N THR A 2 0.18 16.41 25.08
CA THR A 2 -0.09 17.47 26.11
C THR A 2 1.13 18.29 26.50
N ALA A 3 2.34 17.71 26.51
CA ALA A 3 3.58 18.42 26.85
C ALA A 3 3.99 19.42 25.76
N LEU A 4 3.98 19.00 24.49
CA LEU A 4 4.31 19.87 23.34
C LEU A 4 3.33 21.04 23.20
N LEU A 5 2.03 20.79 23.40
CA LEU A 5 1.03 21.86 23.42
C LEU A 5 1.27 22.87 24.56
N LYS A 6 1.73 22.42 25.72
CA LYS A 6 2.11 23.31 26.84
C LYS A 6 3.32 24.16 26.48
N GLU A 7 4.34 23.58 25.85
CA GLU A 7 5.53 24.34 25.42
C GLU A 7 5.18 25.41 24.38
N GLU A 8 4.33 25.10 23.41
CA GLU A 8 3.89 26.07 22.40
C GLU A 8 3.02 27.19 23.02
N LEU A 9 2.14 26.86 23.97
CA LEU A 9 1.36 27.85 24.70
C LEU A 9 2.25 28.76 25.57
N VAL A 10 3.27 28.20 26.21
CA VAL A 10 4.25 28.96 26.98
C VAL A 10 5.06 29.88 26.07
N ARG A 11 5.51 29.43 24.91
CA ARG A 11 6.18 30.26 23.92
C ARG A 11 5.31 31.41 23.44
N LEU A 12 4.06 31.12 23.11
CA LEU A 12 3.09 32.15 22.72
C LEU A 12 2.93 33.21 23.81
N ALA A 13 2.73 32.75 25.07
CA ALA A 13 2.58 33.65 26.20
C ALA A 13 3.83 34.54 26.44
N TYR A 14 5.04 33.95 26.31
CA TYR A 14 6.30 34.73 26.40
C TYR A 14 6.44 35.78 25.31
N ILE A 15 6.14 35.42 24.05
CA ILE A 15 6.23 36.36 22.92
C ILE A 15 5.22 37.48 23.12
N LEU A 16 3.98 37.17 23.47
CA LEU A 16 2.95 38.18 23.74
C LEU A 16 3.36 39.10 24.92
N ALA A 17 3.91 38.54 26.01
CA ALA A 17 4.34 39.33 27.15
C ALA A 17 5.50 40.31 26.79
N ILE A 18 6.49 39.84 26.03
CA ILE A 18 7.64 40.65 25.57
C ILE A 18 7.19 41.85 24.74
N PHE A 19 6.13 41.70 23.93
CA PHE A 19 5.61 42.80 23.11
C PHE A 19 4.53 43.63 23.81
N ALA A 20 3.70 43.02 24.68
CA ALA A 20 2.61 43.71 25.37
C ALA A 20 3.11 44.66 26.47
N ILE A 21 4.15 44.25 27.23
CA ILE A 21 4.66 45.08 28.35
C ILE A 21 5.25 46.40 27.87
N PRO A 22 6.20 46.44 26.88
CA PRO A 22 6.70 47.69 26.33
C PRO A 22 5.63 48.49 25.59
N ALA A 23 4.73 47.84 24.88
CA ALA A 23 3.67 48.53 24.15
C ALA A 23 2.65 49.21 25.08
N TRP A 24 2.40 48.66 26.25
CA TRP A 24 1.60 49.29 27.29
C TRP A 24 2.29 50.53 27.88
N LEU A 25 3.62 50.44 28.10
CA LEU A 25 4.41 51.54 28.64
C LEU A 25 4.53 52.74 27.67
N LEU A 26 4.43 52.45 26.36
CA LEU A 26 4.55 53.43 25.27
C LEU A 26 3.18 53.89 24.71
N GLU A 27 2.09 53.50 25.34
CA GLU A 27 0.71 53.79 24.88
C GLU A 27 0.35 53.29 23.46
N ILE A 28 1.13 52.32 22.93
CA ILE A 28 0.97 51.74 21.60
C ILE A 28 0.51 50.28 21.73
N SER A 29 -0.40 49.97 22.62
CA SER A 29 -0.72 48.62 23.05
C SER A 29 -1.27 47.72 21.92
N VAL A 30 -2.07 48.22 21.00
CA VAL A 30 -2.65 47.45 19.90
C VAL A 30 -1.60 47.03 18.85
N GLN A 31 -0.70 47.96 18.51
CA GLN A 31 0.37 47.72 17.53
C GLN A 31 1.42 46.74 18.06
N GLY A 32 1.75 46.79 19.35
CA GLY A 32 2.69 45.87 20.00
C GLY A 32 2.11 44.41 20.01
N LEU A 33 0.85 44.28 20.36
CA LEU A 33 0.16 42.95 20.30
C LEU A 33 0.12 42.38 18.86
N PHE A 34 -0.17 43.23 17.87
CA PHE A 34 -0.17 42.83 16.46
C PHE A 34 1.23 42.38 16.01
N LEU A 35 2.29 43.10 16.40
CA LEU A 35 3.66 42.74 16.06
C LEU A 35 4.08 41.43 16.73
N GLY A 36 3.72 41.20 17.99
CA GLY A 36 3.96 39.97 18.71
C GLY A 36 3.25 38.76 18.06
N LEU A 37 1.99 38.95 17.66
CA LEU A 37 1.24 37.94 16.93
C LEU A 37 1.90 37.60 15.58
N LEU A 38 2.38 38.59 14.86
CA LEU A 38 3.03 38.40 13.56
C LEU A 38 4.34 37.65 13.69
N VAL A 39 5.15 37.94 14.71
CA VAL A 39 6.39 37.19 15.02
C VAL A 39 6.10 35.72 15.37
N TYR A 40 4.97 35.43 15.99
CA TYR A 40 4.56 34.06 16.29
C TYR A 40 4.06 33.34 15.04
N VAL A 41 3.19 33.97 14.25
CA VAL A 41 2.49 33.31 13.12
C VAL A 41 3.41 33.07 11.92
N VAL A 42 4.34 33.98 11.61
CA VAL A 42 5.20 33.86 10.42
C VAL A 42 6.04 32.57 10.41
N PRO A 43 6.70 32.16 11.51
CA PRO A 43 7.42 30.88 11.54
C PRO A 43 6.51 29.68 11.29
N HIS A 44 5.28 29.67 11.83
CA HIS A 44 4.32 28.61 11.62
C HIS A 44 3.92 28.44 10.15
N PHE A 45 3.74 29.56 9.43
CA PHE A 45 3.50 29.51 7.98
C PHE A 45 4.70 28.96 7.21
N ARG A 46 5.93 29.28 7.62
CA ARG A 46 7.13 28.72 7.00
C ARG A 46 7.24 27.22 7.22
N HIS A 47 6.95 26.73 8.42
CA HIS A 47 6.94 25.29 8.71
C HIS A 47 5.86 24.57 7.93
N LEU A 48 4.65 25.13 7.85
CA LEU A 48 3.55 24.59 7.06
C LEU A 48 3.91 24.52 5.57
N HIS A 49 4.54 25.58 5.03
CA HIS A 49 4.96 25.59 3.62
C HIS A 49 6.04 24.54 3.33
N LYS A 50 7.05 24.40 4.20
CA LYS A 50 8.07 23.35 4.07
C LYS A 50 7.48 21.95 4.12
N LEU A 51 6.59 21.69 5.07
CA LEU A 51 5.90 20.41 5.22
C LEU A 51 5.03 20.10 3.98
N HIS A 52 4.25 21.10 3.53
CA HIS A 52 3.43 20.95 2.33
C HIS A 52 4.27 20.67 1.08
N HIS A 53 5.36 21.39 0.90
CA HIS A 53 6.27 21.17 -0.23
C HIS A 53 6.88 19.76 -0.20
N TRP A 54 7.36 19.31 0.96
CA TRP A 54 7.91 17.98 1.14
C TRP A 54 6.88 16.89 0.84
N LEU A 55 5.66 17.02 1.36
CA LEU A 55 4.56 16.08 1.09
C LEU A 55 4.20 16.01 -0.40
N LYS A 56 4.34 17.10 -1.15
CA LYS A 56 3.97 17.16 -2.56
C LYS A 56 5.10 16.71 -3.50
N THR A 57 6.35 16.90 -3.13
CA THR A 57 7.48 16.78 -4.07
C THR A 57 8.11 15.40 -4.03
N ASN A 58 8.37 14.82 -2.88
CA ASN A 58 8.97 13.48 -2.81
C ASN A 58 8.89 12.88 -1.41
N HIS A 59 8.11 11.83 -1.26
CA HIS A 59 7.90 11.15 0.03
C HIS A 59 9.06 10.21 0.42
N LYS A 60 10.16 10.15 -0.37
CA LYS A 60 11.28 9.23 -0.14
C LYS A 60 12.42 9.85 0.65
N ASP A 61 12.50 11.17 0.64
CA ASP A 61 13.57 11.89 1.35
C ASP A 61 13.23 12.07 2.83
N SER A 62 14.27 12.20 3.66
CA SER A 62 14.12 12.50 5.08
C SER A 62 13.21 13.72 5.28
N PRO A 63 12.43 13.76 6.37
CA PRO A 63 11.60 14.92 6.66
C PRO A 63 12.43 16.19 6.76
N PRO A 64 11.88 17.36 6.38
CA PRO A 64 12.58 18.62 6.50
C PRO A 64 12.84 18.94 7.97
N GLU A 65 13.93 19.66 8.24
CA GLU A 65 14.21 20.19 9.58
C GLU A 65 13.12 21.20 9.96
N LEU A 66 12.29 20.80 10.89
CA LEU A 66 11.22 21.59 11.49
C LEU A 66 11.49 21.71 13.00
N SER A 67 10.68 22.46 13.70
CA SER A 67 10.80 22.60 15.15
C SER A 67 9.46 22.44 15.85
N GLY A 68 9.50 21.91 17.09
CA GLY A 68 8.34 21.75 17.93
C GLY A 68 7.33 20.74 17.36
N ILE A 69 6.06 21.09 17.41
CA ILE A 69 4.96 20.21 17.00
C ILE A 69 5.03 19.80 15.51
N TRP A 70 5.64 20.64 14.66
CA TRP A 70 5.76 20.38 13.23
C TRP A 70 6.75 19.25 12.90
N GLU A 71 7.82 19.15 13.70
CA GLU A 71 8.81 18.09 13.61
C GLU A 71 8.17 16.74 13.96
N ASP A 72 7.43 16.68 15.08
CA ASP A 72 6.73 15.47 15.53
C ASP A 72 5.70 14.98 14.49
N ILE A 73 4.96 15.92 13.88
CA ILE A 73 4.02 15.58 12.78
C ILE A 73 4.76 15.01 11.57
N ALA A 74 5.85 15.66 11.14
CA ALA A 74 6.63 15.23 9.98
C ALA A 74 7.25 13.84 10.19
N GLU A 75 7.82 13.58 11.38
CA GLU A 75 8.36 12.28 11.75
C GLU A 75 7.27 11.19 11.80
N ASN A 76 6.10 11.49 12.36
CA ASN A 76 5.00 10.53 12.42
C ASN A 76 4.51 10.16 11.03
N ILE A 77 4.37 11.13 10.12
CA ILE A 77 4.00 10.88 8.73
C ILE A 77 5.07 10.03 8.03
N TYR A 78 6.34 10.36 8.21
CA TYR A 78 7.45 9.63 7.62
C TYR A 78 7.50 8.17 8.09
N ARG A 79 7.35 7.93 9.40
CA ARG A 79 7.29 6.57 9.95
C ARG A 79 6.10 5.77 9.42
N LEU A 80 4.93 6.41 9.28
CA LEU A 80 3.75 5.76 8.71
C LEU A 80 4.00 5.31 7.27
N GLN A 81 4.59 6.18 6.46
CA GLN A 81 4.93 5.88 5.07
C GLN A 81 5.99 4.77 4.95
N GLN A 82 7.01 4.78 5.81
CA GLN A 82 8.00 3.71 5.84
C GLN A 82 7.39 2.36 6.21
N ASN A 83 6.52 2.34 7.21
CA ASN A 83 5.82 1.13 7.62
C ASN A 83 4.92 0.59 6.50
N GLU A 84 4.21 1.46 5.80
CA GLU A 84 3.39 1.07 4.65
C GLU A 84 4.24 0.48 3.52
N GLN A 85 5.36 1.11 3.17
CA GLN A 85 6.27 0.61 2.15
C GLN A 85 6.90 -0.74 2.55
N ALA A 86 7.32 -0.89 3.80
CA ALA A 86 7.85 -2.14 4.32
C ALA A 86 6.80 -3.26 4.29
N ALA A 87 5.57 -2.99 4.71
CA ALA A 87 4.47 -3.94 4.64
C ALA A 87 4.17 -4.36 3.20
N LYS A 88 4.15 -3.42 2.26
CA LYS A 88 3.96 -3.70 0.84
C LYS A 88 5.09 -4.57 0.26
N GLN A 89 6.35 -4.27 0.60
CA GLN A 89 7.49 -5.07 0.16
C GLN A 89 7.47 -6.48 0.74
N ASN A 90 7.12 -6.61 2.02
CA ASN A 90 6.96 -7.92 2.66
C ASN A 90 5.87 -8.74 1.97
N LEU A 91 4.74 -8.14 1.67
CA LEU A 91 3.64 -8.81 0.95
C LEU A 91 4.09 -9.28 -0.43
N LEU A 92 4.75 -8.43 -1.20
CA LEU A 92 5.29 -8.80 -2.51
C LEU A 92 6.32 -9.93 -2.42
N THR A 93 7.15 -9.93 -1.38
CA THR A 93 8.12 -11.00 -1.13
C THR A 93 7.43 -12.34 -0.80
N ILE A 94 6.38 -12.30 0.01
CA ILE A 94 5.59 -13.50 0.35
C ILE A 94 4.93 -14.07 -0.91
N ILE A 95 4.31 -13.22 -1.72
CA ILE A 95 3.69 -13.62 -3.00
C ILE A 95 4.73 -14.22 -3.95
N ALA A 96 5.90 -13.58 -4.08
CA ALA A 96 6.97 -14.10 -4.94
C ALA A 96 7.47 -15.48 -4.46
N ARG A 97 7.66 -15.65 -3.15
CA ARG A 97 8.06 -16.95 -2.58
C ARG A 97 7.00 -18.03 -2.80
N ALA A 98 5.72 -17.71 -2.57
CA ALA A 98 4.62 -18.63 -2.83
C ALA A 98 4.60 -19.07 -4.30
N ARG A 99 4.69 -18.12 -5.24
CA ARG A 99 4.76 -18.42 -6.68
C ARG A 99 5.97 -19.29 -7.03
N THR A 100 7.14 -19.01 -6.47
CA THR A 100 8.35 -19.84 -6.70
C THR A 100 8.15 -21.26 -6.18
N SER A 101 7.57 -21.42 -4.99
CA SER A 101 7.28 -22.74 -4.42
C SER A 101 6.26 -23.51 -5.27
N MET A 102 5.19 -22.85 -5.71
CA MET A 102 4.20 -23.47 -6.61
C MET A 102 4.78 -23.83 -7.98
N SER A 103 5.75 -23.02 -8.49
CA SER A 103 6.42 -23.32 -9.76
C SER A 103 7.37 -24.52 -9.69
N ALA A 104 7.80 -24.89 -8.50
CA ALA A 104 8.62 -26.08 -8.28
C ALA A 104 7.80 -27.39 -8.17
N LEU A 105 6.46 -27.28 -8.08
CA LEU A 105 5.59 -28.46 -8.07
C LEU A 105 5.55 -29.07 -9.47
N GLU A 106 5.52 -30.41 -9.53
CA GLU A 106 5.28 -31.15 -10.76
C GLU A 106 3.78 -31.17 -11.14
N GLU A 107 2.93 -30.90 -10.19
CA GLU A 107 1.47 -30.77 -10.37
C GLU A 107 1.12 -29.42 -10.97
N ALA A 108 0.16 -29.43 -11.89
CA ALA A 108 -0.37 -28.19 -12.47
C ALA A 108 -1.20 -27.45 -11.42
N VAL A 109 -0.81 -26.21 -11.12
CA VAL A 109 -1.56 -25.30 -10.26
C VAL A 109 -2.07 -24.14 -11.09
N VAL A 110 -3.37 -23.86 -10.98
CA VAL A 110 -4.03 -22.78 -11.72
C VAL A 110 -4.85 -21.96 -10.73
N LEU A 111 -4.77 -20.65 -10.82
CA LEU A 111 -5.60 -19.70 -10.08
C LEU A 111 -6.53 -18.99 -11.04
N THR A 112 -7.80 -18.92 -10.66
CA THR A 112 -8.83 -18.19 -11.39
C THR A 112 -9.43 -17.10 -10.50
N ASP A 113 -9.99 -16.10 -11.13
CA ASP A 113 -10.85 -15.13 -10.46
C ASP A 113 -12.24 -15.77 -10.12
N SER A 114 -13.12 -14.97 -9.50
CA SER A 114 -14.48 -15.41 -9.14
C SER A 114 -15.39 -15.72 -10.36
N GLN A 115 -14.95 -15.37 -11.56
CA GLN A 115 -15.66 -15.63 -12.81
C GLN A 115 -15.05 -16.80 -13.59
N GLY A 116 -14.01 -17.45 -13.03
CA GLY A 116 -13.31 -18.55 -13.66
C GLY A 116 -12.29 -18.14 -14.73
N ASN A 117 -11.90 -16.85 -14.79
CA ASN A 117 -10.86 -16.40 -15.70
C ASN A 117 -9.48 -16.68 -15.11
N LEU A 118 -8.53 -17.08 -15.96
CA LEU A 118 -7.16 -17.41 -15.57
C LEU A 118 -6.40 -16.15 -15.09
N GLU A 119 -6.02 -16.13 -13.81
CA GLU A 119 -5.19 -15.08 -13.24
C GLU A 119 -3.70 -15.47 -13.16
N TRP A 120 -3.43 -16.74 -12.85
CA TRP A 120 -2.07 -17.24 -12.74
C TRP A 120 -2.02 -18.76 -12.82
N TRP A 121 -0.89 -19.31 -13.26
CA TRP A 121 -0.59 -20.76 -13.24
C TRP A 121 0.91 -21.01 -13.16
N ASN A 122 1.29 -22.22 -12.76
CA ASN A 122 2.69 -22.61 -12.66
C ASN A 122 3.20 -23.24 -13.97
N THR A 123 4.52 -23.45 -14.05
CA THR A 123 5.18 -24.03 -15.20
C THR A 123 4.69 -25.46 -15.53
N ALA A 124 4.26 -26.20 -14.52
CA ALA A 124 3.68 -27.53 -14.74
C ALA A 124 2.34 -27.45 -15.51
N ALA A 125 1.50 -26.45 -15.22
CA ALA A 125 0.27 -26.21 -15.97
C ALA A 125 0.54 -25.85 -17.42
N GLU A 126 1.58 -25.06 -17.71
CA GLU A 126 2.00 -24.77 -19.10
C GLU A 126 2.34 -26.06 -19.85
N LYS A 127 3.08 -26.97 -19.22
CA LYS A 127 3.49 -28.22 -19.82
C LYS A 127 2.36 -29.24 -19.93
N LEU A 128 1.54 -29.38 -18.88
CA LEU A 128 0.48 -30.42 -18.81
C LEU A 128 -0.80 -29.99 -19.52
N LEU A 129 -1.16 -28.70 -19.40
CA LEU A 129 -2.40 -28.14 -19.94
C LEU A 129 -2.18 -27.29 -21.20
N GLY A 130 -0.92 -27.02 -21.56
CA GLY A 130 -0.59 -26.29 -22.79
C GLY A 130 -0.93 -24.80 -22.72
N PHE A 131 -1.11 -24.22 -21.55
CA PHE A 131 -1.44 -22.81 -21.39
C PHE A 131 -0.29 -21.90 -21.82
N LYS A 132 -0.64 -20.77 -22.44
CA LYS A 132 0.33 -19.79 -22.97
C LYS A 132 0.17 -18.45 -22.25
N PRO A 133 1.17 -17.98 -21.45
CA PRO A 133 1.03 -16.81 -20.59
C PRO A 133 0.56 -15.53 -21.29
N VAL A 134 1.02 -15.28 -22.52
CA VAL A 134 0.70 -14.06 -23.26
C VAL A 134 -0.71 -14.09 -23.87
N ILE A 135 -1.25 -15.30 -24.13
CA ILE A 135 -2.50 -15.45 -24.90
C ILE A 135 -3.68 -15.80 -23.99
N ASP A 136 -3.44 -16.61 -22.97
CA ASP A 136 -4.53 -17.26 -22.22
C ASP A 136 -4.83 -16.56 -20.87
N HIS A 137 -3.98 -15.65 -20.45
CA HIS A 137 -4.25 -14.82 -19.25
C HIS A 137 -5.56 -14.04 -19.41
N GLY A 138 -6.41 -14.08 -18.40
CA GLY A 138 -7.71 -13.41 -18.37
C GLY A 138 -8.82 -14.12 -19.18
N LYS A 139 -8.55 -15.28 -19.79
CA LYS A 139 -9.58 -16.06 -20.46
C LYS A 139 -10.27 -17.03 -19.49
N PRO A 140 -11.57 -17.30 -19.67
CA PRO A 140 -12.26 -18.34 -18.90
C PRO A 140 -11.60 -19.70 -19.09
N ILE A 141 -11.32 -20.40 -17.99
CA ILE A 141 -10.69 -21.74 -18.00
C ILE A 141 -11.50 -22.75 -18.82
N ILE A 142 -12.82 -22.64 -18.77
CA ILE A 142 -13.74 -23.51 -19.53
C ILE A 142 -13.61 -23.38 -21.05
N ASN A 143 -13.08 -22.25 -21.55
CA ASN A 143 -12.80 -22.06 -22.97
C ASN A 143 -11.52 -22.77 -23.43
N LEU A 144 -10.64 -23.06 -22.48
CA LEU A 144 -9.37 -23.74 -22.71
C LEU A 144 -9.49 -25.24 -22.48
N ILE A 145 -10.11 -25.62 -21.35
CA ILE A 145 -10.45 -27.01 -21.04
C ILE A 145 -11.91 -27.26 -21.46
N ARG A 146 -12.09 -27.65 -22.71
CA ARG A 146 -13.43 -27.77 -23.34
C ARG A 146 -14.12 -29.13 -23.11
N ASP A 147 -13.65 -29.92 -22.17
CA ASP A 147 -14.27 -31.18 -21.83
C ASP A 147 -15.60 -30.94 -21.08
N PRO A 148 -16.74 -31.47 -21.54
CA PRO A 148 -18.04 -31.26 -20.89
C PRO A 148 -18.06 -31.73 -19.42
N ALA A 149 -17.33 -32.79 -19.09
CA ALA A 149 -17.25 -33.28 -17.72
C ALA A 149 -16.44 -32.31 -16.82
N PHE A 150 -15.38 -31.69 -17.36
CA PHE A 150 -14.66 -30.65 -16.64
C PHE A 150 -15.55 -29.42 -16.40
N ILE A 151 -16.26 -28.96 -17.44
CA ILE A 151 -17.14 -27.79 -17.33
C ILE A 151 -18.20 -28.02 -16.26
N HIS A 152 -18.87 -29.22 -16.31
CA HIS A 152 -19.87 -29.56 -15.31
C HIS A 152 -19.28 -29.62 -13.88
N TYR A 153 -18.10 -30.20 -13.72
CA TYR A 153 -17.40 -30.29 -12.43
C TYR A 153 -16.99 -28.91 -11.91
N PHE A 154 -16.48 -28.06 -12.79
CA PHE A 154 -16.04 -26.70 -12.42
C PHE A 154 -17.21 -25.80 -12.00
N ASP A 155 -18.39 -25.96 -12.64
CA ASP A 155 -19.54 -25.09 -12.36
C ASP A 155 -20.40 -25.58 -11.19
N HIS A 156 -20.44 -26.89 -10.93
CA HIS A 156 -21.43 -27.50 -10.02
C HIS A 156 -20.82 -28.37 -8.92
N GLY A 157 -19.55 -28.77 -9.02
CA GLY A 157 -18.94 -29.73 -8.10
C GLY A 157 -19.45 -31.18 -8.33
N PRO A 158 -19.30 -32.04 -7.37
CA PRO A 158 -18.74 -31.89 -6.01
C PRO A 158 -17.23 -31.75 -6.04
N TYR A 159 -16.72 -30.81 -5.24
CA TYR A 159 -15.27 -30.53 -5.17
C TYR A 159 -14.53 -31.42 -4.17
N ASN A 160 -15.24 -32.36 -3.53
CA ASN A 160 -14.65 -33.30 -2.58
C ASN A 160 -13.88 -34.46 -3.26
N GLU A 161 -14.15 -34.71 -4.52
CA GLU A 161 -13.52 -35.75 -5.31
C GLU A 161 -13.10 -35.18 -6.66
N GLY A 162 -11.81 -35.31 -6.99
CA GLY A 162 -11.30 -34.86 -8.28
C GLY A 162 -11.84 -35.73 -9.43
N ILE A 163 -11.92 -35.15 -10.63
CA ILE A 163 -12.29 -35.90 -11.83
C ILE A 163 -11.06 -36.29 -12.65
N LYS A 164 -11.07 -37.47 -13.26
CA LYS A 164 -10.02 -37.94 -14.17
C LYS A 164 -10.50 -37.86 -15.60
N LEU A 165 -9.79 -37.05 -16.40
CA LEU A 165 -10.10 -36.85 -17.81
C LEU A 165 -8.90 -37.18 -18.68
N PRO A 166 -9.10 -37.61 -19.94
CA PRO A 166 -7.99 -37.80 -20.87
C PRO A 166 -7.28 -36.46 -21.15
N SER A 167 -5.95 -36.52 -21.21
CA SER A 167 -5.15 -35.33 -21.53
C SER A 167 -5.26 -34.99 -23.02
N TRP A 168 -5.57 -33.73 -23.34
CA TRP A 168 -5.56 -33.29 -24.75
C TRP A 168 -4.17 -32.98 -25.27
N THR A 169 -3.20 -32.74 -24.35
CA THR A 169 -1.79 -32.43 -24.73
C THR A 169 -0.95 -33.67 -24.89
N HIS A 170 -1.31 -34.79 -24.21
CA HIS A 170 -0.53 -36.00 -24.18
C HIS A 170 -1.44 -37.20 -24.44
N PRO A 171 -1.44 -37.78 -25.64
CA PRO A 171 -2.22 -38.99 -25.93
C PRO A 171 -1.89 -40.14 -24.95
N ASN A 172 -2.90 -40.87 -24.51
CA ASN A 172 -2.81 -42.00 -23.56
C ASN A 172 -2.44 -41.62 -22.11
N ARG A 173 -2.58 -40.35 -21.70
CA ARG A 173 -2.47 -39.93 -20.30
C ARG A 173 -3.79 -39.40 -19.77
N TYR A 174 -4.00 -39.55 -18.49
CA TYR A 174 -5.14 -38.97 -17.78
C TYR A 174 -4.62 -37.87 -16.86
N VAL A 175 -5.39 -36.82 -16.72
CA VAL A 175 -5.15 -35.71 -15.79
C VAL A 175 -6.28 -35.72 -14.77
N GLN A 176 -5.93 -35.69 -13.51
CA GLN A 176 -6.88 -35.50 -12.42
C GLN A 176 -7.02 -34.01 -12.13
N TYR A 177 -8.25 -33.54 -12.10
CA TYR A 177 -8.59 -32.14 -11.77
C TYR A 177 -9.25 -32.11 -10.40
N GLU A 178 -8.78 -31.18 -9.57
CA GLU A 178 -9.33 -30.85 -8.26
C GLU A 178 -9.55 -29.33 -8.19
N VAL A 179 -10.70 -28.90 -7.68
CA VAL A 179 -11.09 -27.48 -7.59
C VAL A 179 -11.27 -27.07 -6.14
#